data_8e64dd6c3944f19b32ab1bd72aa3b8e9
#
_entry.id   8e64dd6c3944f19b32ab1bd72aa3b8e9
#
_cell.length_a   1.000
_cell.length_b   1.000
_cell.length_c   1.000
_cell.angle_alpha   90.00
_cell.angle_beta   90.00
_cell.angle_gamma   90.00
#
_symmetry.space_group_name_H-M   'P 1'
#
loop_
_entity.id
_entity.type
_entity.pdbx_description
1 polymer ?
#
loop_
_entity_poly.entity_id
_entity_poly.type
_entity_poly.pdbx_seq_one_letter_code
_entity_poly.pdbx_strand_id
1 'polypeptide(L)'
;MNLTGQEPRTQTRFVVLGAGTMGAGIAQCLADHGRWVTMCDTDAEALVRARERIATSRQTLETAGLQTAEQSREGDQRLSTTTSLADAVAAADLVIEAIPENLELKCRVFAELDRLAPAHAALVSNTSGLSITRLGQSTNRPGQVAGFHWWNPAELVPLVEVVSGESTDPQLVEQLLELATELGKQPIHVRRDVPGFVGNRLQFAVFREALHLVAEGVVTPEDLDRAMTGGPGFRWSFLGPLQAADFGGLDVFHSIASYLWQDLGDADSPPPLLDSMLQAGTLGTKSGKGFYDYTPESLNNLTERRDRFLQGLKQLVDFTRSAPASTADDDTATAKPQHRQPAA
;
A
#
# COMPACT_ATOMS: atom_id res chain seq x y z
N MET A 1 10.77 -0.37 19.55
CA MET A 1 11.68 -0.66 18.44
C MET A 1 12.66 0.48 18.27
N ASN A 2 13.94 0.21 18.21
CA ASN A 2 14.96 1.25 18.04
C ASN A 2 15.53 1.15 16.61
N LEU A 3 15.08 2.01 15.71
CA LEU A 3 15.51 2.03 14.31
C LEU A 3 17.01 2.31 14.10
N THR A 4 17.79 2.56 15.17
CA THR A 4 19.15 3.09 15.04
C THR A 4 20.23 2.31 15.79
N GLY A 5 19.90 1.23 16.52
CA GLY A 5 20.86 0.47 17.32
C GLY A 5 21.54 1.27 18.47
N GLN A 6 21.07 2.50 18.75
CA GLN A 6 21.52 3.28 19.90
C GLN A 6 20.71 2.91 21.15
N GLU A 7 21.18 3.29 22.35
CA GLU A 7 20.44 3.06 23.60
C GLU A 7 18.96 3.45 23.46
N PRO A 8 18.03 2.67 24.03
CA PRO A 8 16.60 2.89 23.83
C PRO A 8 16.23 4.30 24.28
N ARG A 9 15.96 5.18 23.32
CA ARG A 9 15.23 6.42 23.62
C ARG A 9 13.86 6.02 24.15
N THR A 10 13.41 6.70 25.16
CA THR A 10 12.13 6.42 25.82
C THR A 10 10.93 6.52 24.85
N GLN A 11 11.13 7.00 23.61
CA GLN A 11 10.04 7.24 22.65
C GLN A 11 10.54 7.49 21.21
N THR A 12 10.20 6.63 20.26
CA THR A 12 10.44 6.83 18.81
C THR A 12 9.53 7.93 18.28
N ARG A 13 10.09 8.86 17.51
CA ARG A 13 9.39 10.02 16.93
C ARG A 13 9.27 9.89 15.43
N PHE A 14 8.03 9.87 14.96
CA PHE A 14 7.67 9.76 13.55
C PHE A 14 7.29 11.14 12.99
N VAL A 15 7.71 11.40 11.76
CA VAL A 15 7.28 12.58 11.01
C VAL A 15 6.61 12.10 9.73
N VAL A 16 5.45 12.65 9.41
CA VAL A 16 4.79 12.47 8.12
C VAL A 16 4.79 13.82 7.40
N LEU A 17 5.48 13.87 6.27
CA LEU A 17 5.60 15.07 5.45
C LEU A 17 4.59 15.04 4.30
N GLY A 18 3.69 16.01 4.31
CA GLY A 18 2.53 16.10 3.43
C GLY A 18 1.23 15.74 4.18
N ALA A 19 0.27 16.67 4.17
CA ALA A 19 -1.04 16.55 4.83
C ALA A 19 -2.18 16.21 3.83
N GLY A 20 -1.83 15.56 2.71
CA GLY A 20 -2.79 15.02 1.75
C GLY A 20 -3.53 13.79 2.28
N THR A 21 -4.28 13.13 1.39
CA THR A 21 -5.06 11.91 1.75
C THR A 21 -4.18 10.83 2.35
N MET A 22 -3.05 10.52 1.71
CA MET A 22 -2.14 9.48 2.20
C MET A 22 -1.45 9.89 3.49
N GLY A 23 -0.89 11.11 3.56
CA GLY A 23 -0.21 11.58 4.77
C GLY A 23 -1.11 11.59 6.00
N ALA A 24 -2.36 12.03 5.85
CA ALA A 24 -3.35 12.00 6.93
C ALA A 24 -3.62 10.57 7.42
N GLY A 25 -3.88 9.62 6.49
CA GLY A 25 -4.15 8.22 6.84
C GLY A 25 -2.94 7.51 7.45
N ILE A 26 -1.72 7.76 6.95
CA ILE A 26 -0.48 7.23 7.53
C ILE A 26 -0.26 7.78 8.94
N ALA A 27 -0.41 9.10 9.13
CA ALA A 27 -0.25 9.73 10.43
C ALA A 27 -1.29 9.22 11.44
N GLN A 28 -2.54 9.04 11.00
CA GLN A 28 -3.59 8.40 11.80
C GLN A 28 -3.18 6.99 12.22
N CYS A 29 -2.80 6.14 11.26
CA CYS A 29 -2.45 4.75 11.53
C CYS A 29 -1.32 4.64 12.57
N LEU A 30 -0.26 5.44 12.42
CA LEU A 30 0.85 5.50 13.38
C LEU A 30 0.38 5.93 14.77
N ALA A 31 -0.37 7.03 14.86
CA ALA A 31 -0.82 7.60 16.12
C ALA A 31 -1.79 6.66 16.88
N ASP A 32 -2.70 6.02 16.18
CA ASP A 32 -3.68 5.07 16.73
C ASP A 32 -3.02 3.75 17.19
N HIS A 33 -1.81 3.44 16.68
CA HIS A 33 -0.96 2.35 17.18
C HIS A 33 0.09 2.82 18.21
N GLY A 34 -0.16 3.94 18.88
CA GLY A 34 0.64 4.39 20.02
C GLY A 34 1.93 5.12 19.67
N ARG A 35 2.12 5.52 18.41
CA ARG A 35 3.33 6.25 17.97
C ARG A 35 3.14 7.76 18.11
N TRP A 36 4.22 8.46 18.50
CA TRP A 36 4.23 9.92 18.49
C TRP A 36 4.53 10.42 17.08
N VAL A 37 3.61 11.21 16.53
CA VAL A 37 3.65 11.63 15.13
C VAL A 37 3.55 13.15 15.05
N THR A 38 4.44 13.74 14.26
CA THR A 38 4.30 15.12 13.80
C THR A 38 3.98 15.12 12.31
N MET A 39 2.80 15.60 11.95
CA MET A 39 2.43 15.82 10.55
C MET A 39 2.87 17.23 10.13
N CYS A 40 3.62 17.33 9.03
CA CYS A 40 4.16 18.59 8.53
C CYS A 40 3.68 18.84 7.10
N ASP A 41 3.20 20.05 6.85
CA ASP A 41 2.85 20.55 5.51
C ASP A 41 3.12 22.05 5.43
N THR A 42 3.48 22.56 4.27
CA THR A 42 3.69 24.00 4.05
C THR A 42 2.37 24.79 4.07
N ASP A 43 1.22 24.13 3.83
CA ASP A 43 -0.11 24.68 3.87
C ASP A 43 -0.79 24.38 5.22
N ALA A 44 -0.98 25.42 6.05
CA ALA A 44 -1.67 25.30 7.33
C ALA A 44 -3.13 24.82 7.18
N GLU A 45 -3.81 25.22 6.10
CA GLU A 45 -5.17 24.75 5.85
C GLU A 45 -5.20 23.27 5.46
N ALA A 46 -4.17 22.75 4.77
CA ALA A 46 -4.06 21.32 4.51
C ALA A 46 -3.95 20.52 5.81
N LEU A 47 -3.22 21.02 6.80
CA LEU A 47 -3.13 20.43 8.13
C LEU A 47 -4.49 20.39 8.85
N VAL A 48 -5.27 21.47 8.75
CA VAL A 48 -6.64 21.51 9.32
C VAL A 48 -7.52 20.47 8.64
N ARG A 49 -7.57 20.46 7.30
CA ARG A 49 -8.36 19.49 6.53
C ARG A 49 -7.92 18.03 6.81
N ALA A 50 -6.63 17.81 7.04
CA ALA A 50 -6.13 16.49 7.40
C ALA A 50 -6.62 16.03 8.78
N ARG A 51 -6.63 16.91 9.77
CA ARG A 51 -7.21 16.66 11.10
C ARG A 51 -8.69 16.31 11.04
N GLU A 52 -9.47 17.05 10.26
CA GLU A 52 -10.90 16.79 10.05
C GLU A 52 -11.12 15.43 9.39
N ARG A 53 -10.30 15.10 8.37
CA ARG A 53 -10.34 13.78 7.72
C ARG A 53 -10.02 12.65 8.69
N ILE A 54 -9.02 12.80 9.53
CA ILE A 54 -8.65 11.82 10.57
C ILE A 54 -9.81 11.63 11.56
N ALA A 55 -10.43 12.72 12.03
CA ALA A 55 -11.56 12.65 12.95
C ALA A 55 -12.74 11.88 12.34
N THR A 56 -13.08 12.17 11.08
CA THR A 56 -14.13 11.47 10.33
C THR A 56 -13.80 9.97 10.15
N SER A 57 -12.56 9.65 9.78
CA SER A 57 -12.10 8.27 9.61
C SER A 57 -12.20 7.49 10.92
N ARG A 58 -11.73 8.05 12.04
CA ARG A 58 -11.84 7.42 13.37
C ARG A 58 -13.30 7.14 13.75
N GLN A 59 -14.19 8.10 13.55
CA GLN A 59 -15.61 7.90 13.83
C GLN A 59 -16.20 6.76 12.99
N THR A 60 -15.79 6.63 11.73
CA THR A 60 -16.20 5.54 10.84
C THR A 60 -15.68 4.19 11.36
N LEU A 61 -14.41 4.12 11.78
CA LEU A 61 -13.81 2.90 12.34
C LEU A 61 -14.42 2.49 13.68
N GLU A 62 -14.75 3.47 14.54
CA GLU A 62 -15.47 3.23 15.80
C GLU A 62 -16.87 2.65 15.55
N THR A 63 -17.61 3.23 14.61
CA THR A 63 -18.95 2.76 14.22
C THR A 63 -18.90 1.33 13.68
N ALA A 64 -17.81 0.96 12.98
CA ALA A 64 -17.58 -0.38 12.47
C ALA A 64 -17.03 -1.38 13.51
N GLY A 65 -16.72 -0.92 14.73
CA GLY A 65 -16.13 -1.76 15.79
C GLY A 65 -14.67 -2.17 15.52
N LEU A 66 -13.98 -1.46 14.61
CA LEU A 66 -12.57 -1.69 14.29
C LEU A 66 -11.61 -0.89 15.17
N GLN A 67 -12.12 0.07 15.89
CA GLN A 67 -11.39 0.94 16.80
C GLN A 67 -12.27 1.34 17.98
N THR A 68 -11.70 1.56 19.15
CA THR A 68 -12.42 2.09 20.30
C THR A 68 -12.29 3.60 20.39
N ALA A 69 -13.27 4.27 21.03
CA ALA A 69 -13.19 5.71 21.29
C ALA A 69 -11.98 6.10 22.17
N GLU A 70 -11.48 5.16 22.99
CA GLU A 70 -10.27 5.36 23.78
C GLU A 70 -9.02 5.39 22.89
N GLN A 71 -8.88 4.45 21.97
CA GLN A 71 -7.79 4.43 20.98
C GLN A 71 -7.77 5.70 20.13
N SER A 72 -8.95 6.18 19.69
CA SER A 72 -9.07 7.45 18.94
C SER A 72 -8.57 8.64 19.77
N ARG A 73 -8.97 8.76 21.04
CA ARG A 73 -8.53 9.85 21.93
C ARG A 73 -7.03 9.80 22.19
N GLU A 74 -6.49 8.61 22.45
CA GLU A 74 -5.05 8.44 22.65
C GLU A 74 -4.25 8.74 21.38
N GLY A 75 -4.73 8.31 20.20
CA GLY A 75 -4.14 8.65 18.94
C GLY A 75 -4.13 10.15 18.68
N ASP A 76 -5.20 10.86 19.06
CA ASP A 76 -5.25 12.32 18.90
C ASP A 76 -4.23 13.06 19.77
N GLN A 77 -4.00 12.58 20.99
CA GLN A 77 -2.97 13.14 21.89
C GLN A 77 -1.54 12.90 21.39
N ARG A 78 -1.33 11.88 20.56
CA ARG A 78 -0.01 11.54 19.98
C ARG A 78 0.26 12.21 18.65
N LEU A 79 -0.73 12.92 18.08
CA LEU A 79 -0.62 13.58 16.79
C LEU A 79 -0.44 15.09 16.97
N SER A 80 0.67 15.62 16.50
CA SER A 80 0.94 17.06 16.41
C SER A 80 1.03 17.52 14.96
N THR A 81 0.92 18.82 14.72
CA THR A 81 1.02 19.40 13.37
C THR A 81 1.91 20.64 13.39
N THR A 82 2.66 20.87 12.32
CA THR A 82 3.48 22.09 12.15
C THR A 82 3.66 22.42 10.67
N THR A 83 3.88 23.69 10.37
CA THR A 83 4.29 24.15 9.02
C THR A 83 5.81 24.27 8.87
N SER A 84 6.57 24.12 9.95
CA SER A 84 8.04 24.21 9.96
C SER A 84 8.65 22.83 9.77
N LEU A 85 9.29 22.60 8.61
CA LEU A 85 10.00 21.36 8.33
C LEU A 85 11.14 21.14 9.34
N ALA A 86 11.91 22.18 9.63
CA ALA A 86 13.05 22.10 10.55
C ALA A 86 12.61 21.65 11.95
N ASP A 87 11.52 22.24 12.48
CA ASP A 87 11.00 21.86 13.80
C ASP A 87 10.42 20.42 13.79
N ALA A 88 9.74 20.04 12.70
CA ALA A 88 9.18 18.71 12.57
C ALA A 88 10.25 17.63 12.69
N VAL A 89 11.37 17.80 11.96
CA VAL A 89 12.38 16.73 11.81
C VAL A 89 13.52 16.80 12.81
N ALA A 90 13.62 17.87 13.63
CA ALA A 90 14.76 18.11 14.55
C ALA A 90 15.07 16.93 15.49
N ALA A 91 14.10 16.11 15.82
CA ALA A 91 14.25 14.95 16.70
C ALA A 91 13.61 13.68 16.10
N ALA A 92 13.44 13.63 14.78
CA ALA A 92 12.84 12.49 14.10
C ALA A 92 13.75 11.25 14.15
N ASP A 93 13.14 10.09 14.30
CA ASP A 93 13.78 8.78 14.09
C ASP A 93 13.40 8.20 12.72
N LEU A 94 12.17 8.51 12.24
CA LEU A 94 11.68 8.13 10.92
C LEU A 94 10.88 9.29 10.30
N VAL A 95 11.21 9.65 9.06
CA VAL A 95 10.45 10.60 8.24
C VAL A 95 9.81 9.87 7.08
N ILE A 96 8.48 9.91 6.99
CA ILE A 96 7.68 9.33 5.90
C ILE A 96 7.22 10.47 5.00
N GLU A 97 7.74 10.53 3.80
CA GLU A 97 7.40 11.55 2.81
C GLU A 97 6.15 11.10 2.01
N ALA A 98 5.13 11.95 1.97
CA ALA A 98 3.86 11.78 1.25
C ALA A 98 3.43 13.05 0.50
N ILE A 99 4.42 13.80 -0.05
CA ILE A 99 4.18 15.00 -0.87
C ILE A 99 3.80 14.62 -2.32
N PRO A 100 3.41 15.59 -3.18
CA PRO A 100 3.01 15.31 -4.56
C PRO A 100 4.03 14.47 -5.35
N GLU A 101 3.52 13.63 -6.26
CA GLU A 101 4.29 12.63 -7.03
C GLU A 101 5.10 13.32 -8.14
N ASN A 102 6.23 13.91 -7.75
CA ASN A 102 7.19 14.57 -8.64
C ASN A 102 8.62 14.25 -8.17
N LEU A 103 9.38 13.54 -9.00
CA LEU A 103 10.72 13.06 -8.64
C LEU A 103 11.68 14.19 -8.27
N GLU A 104 11.70 15.29 -9.04
CA GLU A 104 12.60 16.41 -8.79
C GLU A 104 12.27 17.13 -7.47
N LEU A 105 10.96 17.30 -7.18
CA LEU A 105 10.50 17.85 -5.92
C LEU A 105 10.93 16.96 -4.76
N LYS A 106 10.68 15.65 -4.87
CA LYS A 106 11.06 14.68 -3.83
C LYS A 106 12.57 14.65 -3.63
N CYS A 107 13.39 14.65 -4.67
CA CYS A 107 14.85 14.71 -4.55
C CYS A 107 15.32 15.97 -3.79
N ARG A 108 14.75 17.14 -4.11
CA ARG A 108 15.08 18.38 -3.36
C ARG A 108 14.70 18.28 -1.88
N VAL A 109 13.52 17.73 -1.59
CA VAL A 109 13.05 17.52 -0.21
C VAL A 109 13.93 16.53 0.54
N PHE A 110 14.33 15.41 -0.09
CA PHE A 110 15.24 14.44 0.51
C PHE A 110 16.62 15.04 0.81
N ALA A 111 17.17 15.86 -0.08
CA ALA A 111 18.40 16.60 0.19
C ALA A 111 18.25 17.60 1.35
N GLU A 112 17.09 18.21 1.53
CA GLU A 112 16.79 19.09 2.64
C GLU A 112 16.62 18.29 3.95
N LEU A 113 15.89 17.19 3.93
CA LEU A 113 15.73 16.28 5.06
C LEU A 113 17.08 15.73 5.53
N ASP A 114 17.98 15.40 4.60
CA ASP A 114 19.34 14.94 4.91
C ASP A 114 20.14 15.96 5.74
N ARG A 115 19.94 17.25 5.51
CA ARG A 115 20.60 18.33 6.26
C ARG A 115 19.94 18.65 7.60
N LEU A 116 18.62 18.50 7.71
CA LEU A 116 17.84 18.95 8.87
C LEU A 116 17.58 17.86 9.89
N ALA A 117 17.32 16.62 9.43
CA ALA A 117 17.04 15.51 10.31
C ALA A 117 18.30 14.96 10.97
N PRO A 118 18.20 14.38 12.18
CA PRO A 118 19.33 13.73 12.85
C PRO A 118 19.98 12.67 11.96
N ALA A 119 21.30 12.48 12.10
CA ALA A 119 22.06 11.53 11.27
C ALA A 119 21.56 10.10 11.34
N HIS A 120 20.88 9.71 12.42
CA HIS A 120 20.29 8.38 12.59
C HIS A 120 18.91 8.24 11.97
N ALA A 121 18.24 9.33 11.59
CA ALA A 121 16.88 9.28 11.10
C ALA A 121 16.80 8.59 9.75
N ALA A 122 15.92 7.61 9.64
CA ALA A 122 15.57 7.01 8.36
C ALA A 122 14.62 7.93 7.57
N LEU A 123 14.81 7.99 6.26
CA LEU A 123 14.04 8.81 5.33
C LEU A 123 13.34 7.89 4.33
N VAL A 124 12.02 7.79 4.41
CA VAL A 124 11.28 6.89 3.53
C VAL A 124 10.22 7.62 2.72
N SER A 125 9.94 7.13 1.52
CA SER A 125 8.95 7.73 0.63
C SER A 125 7.73 6.85 0.45
N ASN A 126 6.55 7.46 0.50
CA ASN A 126 5.29 6.84 0.12
C ASN A 126 5.01 6.94 -1.40
N THR A 127 6.00 7.22 -2.22
CA THR A 127 5.84 7.23 -3.68
C THR A 127 5.24 5.92 -4.18
N SER A 128 4.40 6.01 -5.20
CA SER A 128 3.74 4.85 -5.81
C SER A 128 4.56 4.16 -6.91
N GLY A 129 5.72 4.72 -7.29
CA GLY A 129 6.51 4.11 -8.36
C GLY A 129 7.72 4.92 -8.84
N LEU A 130 8.03 6.04 -8.18
CA LEU A 130 9.26 6.79 -8.46
C LEU A 130 10.48 6.07 -7.87
N SER A 131 11.65 6.28 -8.49
CA SER A 131 12.88 5.59 -8.12
C SER A 131 13.36 5.95 -6.72
N ILE A 132 13.39 4.97 -5.84
CA ILE A 132 13.96 5.05 -4.49
C ILE A 132 15.48 5.25 -4.55
N THR A 133 16.13 4.60 -5.53
CA THR A 133 17.56 4.80 -5.83
C THR A 133 17.88 6.27 -6.08
N ARG A 134 17.07 6.97 -6.90
CA ARG A 134 17.23 8.40 -7.17
C ARG A 134 17.02 9.27 -5.94
N LEU A 135 16.05 8.92 -5.08
CA LEU A 135 15.84 9.60 -3.80
C LEU A 135 17.05 9.41 -2.88
N GLY A 136 17.57 8.19 -2.76
CA GLY A 136 18.77 7.90 -1.97
C GLY A 136 20.00 8.67 -2.46
N GLN A 137 20.21 8.73 -3.77
CA GLN A 137 21.31 9.48 -4.40
C GLN A 137 21.25 11.00 -4.16
N SER A 138 20.10 11.55 -3.79
CA SER A 138 19.96 12.97 -3.42
C SER A 138 20.37 13.27 -1.97
N THR A 139 20.80 12.26 -1.21
CA THR A 139 21.24 12.36 0.20
C THR A 139 22.67 11.89 0.38
N ASN A 140 23.31 12.24 1.52
CA ASN A 140 24.61 11.70 1.92
C ASN A 140 24.49 10.37 2.70
N ARG A 141 23.26 9.88 2.93
CA ARG A 141 22.96 8.64 3.64
C ARG A 141 22.03 7.71 2.85
N PRO A 142 22.37 7.32 1.60
CA PRO A 142 21.49 6.52 0.76
C PRO A 142 21.12 5.17 1.38
N GLY A 143 21.93 4.63 2.31
CA GLY A 143 21.60 3.42 3.07
C GLY A 143 20.40 3.59 4.00
N GLN A 144 20.08 4.82 4.41
CA GLN A 144 18.94 5.13 5.26
C GLN A 144 17.71 5.61 4.49
N VAL A 145 17.69 5.38 3.16
CA VAL A 145 16.56 5.71 2.30
C VAL A 145 15.91 4.44 1.77
N ALA A 146 14.57 4.37 1.90
CA ALA A 146 13.76 3.26 1.38
C ALA A 146 12.41 3.77 0.86
N GLY A 147 11.72 2.95 0.07
CA GLY A 147 10.30 3.10 -0.18
C GLY A 147 9.49 2.50 0.97
N PHE A 148 8.41 3.18 1.37
CA PHE A 148 7.46 2.69 2.35
C PHE A 148 6.07 3.03 1.85
N HIS A 149 5.65 2.29 0.82
CA HIS A 149 4.46 2.57 0.01
C HIS A 149 3.21 1.97 0.62
N TRP A 150 2.31 2.83 1.07
CA TRP A 150 1.00 2.50 1.62
C TRP A 150 -0.09 2.61 0.56
N TRP A 151 -1.14 1.83 0.71
CA TRP A 151 -2.28 1.83 -0.20
C TRP A 151 -3.47 2.59 0.38
N ASN A 152 -4.21 3.26 -0.49
CA ASN A 152 -5.37 4.08 -0.10
C ASN A 152 -6.66 3.23 0.01
N PRO A 153 -7.44 3.32 1.11
CA PRO A 153 -7.20 4.10 2.33
C PRO A 153 -6.13 3.44 3.24
N ALA A 154 -5.20 4.26 3.77
CA ALA A 154 -4.05 3.76 4.52
C ALA A 154 -4.46 3.02 5.81
N GLU A 155 -5.55 3.41 6.44
CA GLU A 155 -6.10 2.80 7.65
C GLU A 155 -6.77 1.44 7.42
N LEU A 156 -7.28 1.18 6.21
CA LEU A 156 -8.03 -0.04 5.88
C LEU A 156 -7.21 -1.05 5.08
N VAL A 157 -6.50 -0.59 4.04
CA VAL A 157 -5.74 -1.50 3.17
C VAL A 157 -4.53 -2.06 3.90
N PRO A 158 -4.39 -3.39 3.99
CA PRO A 158 -3.32 -4.00 4.77
C PRO A 158 -1.95 -3.95 4.09
N LEU A 159 -1.87 -3.90 2.77
CA LEU A 159 -0.60 -3.95 2.04
C LEU A 159 0.27 -2.72 2.32
N VAL A 160 1.54 -2.97 2.63
CA VAL A 160 2.62 -1.98 2.62
C VAL A 160 3.81 -2.57 1.88
N GLU A 161 4.35 -1.84 0.91
CA GLU A 161 5.53 -2.27 0.15
C GLU A 161 6.77 -1.57 0.70
N VAL A 162 7.68 -2.34 1.26
CA VAL A 162 9.04 -1.88 1.65
C VAL A 162 9.95 -2.07 0.45
N VAL A 163 10.41 -0.98 -0.13
CA VAL A 163 11.14 -0.99 -1.41
C VAL A 163 12.60 -0.62 -1.20
N SER A 164 13.51 -1.52 -1.59
CA SER A 164 14.94 -1.26 -1.57
C SER A 164 15.37 -0.48 -2.83
N GLY A 165 16.03 0.66 -2.64
CA GLY A 165 16.91 1.23 -3.66
C GLY A 165 18.25 0.48 -3.70
N GLU A 166 19.13 0.85 -4.62
CA GLU A 166 20.45 0.18 -4.80
C GLU A 166 21.32 0.19 -3.54
N SER A 167 21.22 1.23 -2.72
CA SER A 167 22.07 1.42 -1.54
C SER A 167 21.31 1.26 -0.21
N THR A 168 20.01 0.93 -0.23
CA THR A 168 19.22 0.78 0.99
C THR A 168 19.82 -0.30 1.90
N ASP A 169 20.03 0.04 3.18
CA ASP A 169 20.56 -0.88 4.18
C ASP A 169 19.53 -2.01 4.44
N PRO A 170 19.94 -3.29 4.36
CA PRO A 170 19.09 -4.42 4.70
C PRO A 170 18.49 -4.32 6.10
N GLN A 171 19.21 -3.76 7.08
CA GLN A 171 18.71 -3.56 8.43
C GLN A 171 17.54 -2.58 8.47
N LEU A 172 17.59 -1.49 7.68
CA LEU A 172 16.45 -0.58 7.54
C LEU A 172 15.22 -1.30 6.99
N VAL A 173 15.42 -2.16 5.98
CA VAL A 173 14.31 -2.94 5.40
C VAL A 173 13.65 -3.84 6.45
N GLU A 174 14.45 -4.57 7.24
CA GLU A 174 13.95 -5.41 8.33
C GLU A 174 13.14 -4.59 9.34
N GLN A 175 13.67 -3.44 9.78
CA GLN A 175 12.99 -2.55 10.72
C GLN A 175 11.65 -2.01 10.17
N LEU A 176 11.57 -1.68 8.89
CA LEU A 176 10.35 -1.20 8.25
C LEU A 176 9.30 -2.32 8.09
N LEU A 177 9.73 -3.55 7.78
CA LEU A 177 8.86 -4.72 7.73
C LEU A 177 8.26 -5.03 9.11
N GLU A 178 9.10 -5.00 10.16
CA GLU A 178 8.66 -5.19 11.54
C GLU A 178 7.69 -4.07 11.97
N LEU A 179 8.05 -2.79 11.70
CA LEU A 179 7.17 -1.66 12.00
C LEU A 179 5.80 -1.81 11.33
N ALA A 180 5.77 -2.13 10.04
CA ALA A 180 4.50 -2.32 9.33
C ALA A 180 3.68 -3.48 9.93
N THR A 181 4.34 -4.56 10.36
CA THR A 181 3.68 -5.69 11.03
C THR A 181 3.10 -5.27 12.38
N GLU A 182 3.84 -4.49 13.20
CA GLU A 182 3.35 -3.94 14.48
C GLU A 182 2.15 -3.00 14.30
N LEU A 183 2.06 -2.34 13.14
CA LEU A 183 0.92 -1.50 12.75
C LEU A 183 -0.25 -2.31 12.16
N GLY A 184 -0.25 -3.64 12.29
CA GLY A 184 -1.30 -4.51 11.77
C GLY A 184 -1.36 -4.58 10.25
N LYS A 185 -0.26 -4.22 9.55
CA LYS A 185 -0.15 -4.29 8.10
C LYS A 185 0.39 -5.63 7.62
N GLN A 186 0.31 -5.85 6.31
CA GLN A 186 0.87 -6.99 5.60
C GLN A 186 2.02 -6.48 4.71
N PRO A 187 3.22 -6.29 5.27
CA PRO A 187 4.31 -5.78 4.49
C PRO A 187 4.86 -6.84 3.53
N ILE A 188 5.32 -6.38 2.37
CA ILE A 188 6.14 -7.16 1.45
C ILE A 188 7.46 -6.44 1.20
N HIS A 189 8.52 -7.20 0.94
CA HIS A 189 9.81 -6.65 0.54
C HIS A 189 9.93 -6.63 -0.99
N VAL A 190 9.95 -5.45 -1.56
CA VAL A 190 10.28 -5.22 -2.98
C VAL A 190 11.80 -5.05 -3.10
N ARG A 191 12.47 -6.13 -3.48
CA ARG A 191 13.94 -6.26 -3.43
C ARG A 191 14.69 -5.37 -4.43
N ARG A 192 13.99 -4.83 -5.42
CA ARG A 192 14.55 -3.93 -6.44
C ARG A 192 13.56 -2.84 -6.76
N ASP A 193 14.07 -1.65 -6.86
CA ASP A 193 13.40 -0.43 -7.27
C ASP A 193 13.06 -0.49 -8.76
N VAL A 194 11.85 -0.95 -9.06
CA VAL A 194 11.30 -0.99 -10.42
C VAL A 194 10.08 -0.07 -10.52
N PRO A 195 9.82 0.57 -11.67
CA PRO A 195 8.67 1.44 -11.85
C PRO A 195 7.35 0.74 -11.47
N GLY A 196 6.56 1.37 -10.56
CA GLY A 196 5.27 0.85 -10.10
C GLY A 196 5.37 -0.31 -9.12
N PHE A 197 6.57 -0.69 -8.66
CA PHE A 197 6.84 -1.72 -7.66
C PHE A 197 6.15 -3.07 -8.00
N VAL A 198 5.44 -3.69 -7.07
CA VAL A 198 4.71 -4.96 -7.31
C VAL A 198 3.22 -4.70 -7.49
N GLY A 199 2.59 -4.03 -6.53
CA GLY A 199 1.14 -3.87 -6.50
C GLY A 199 0.62 -3.07 -7.69
N ASN A 200 1.22 -1.92 -8.00
CA ASN A 200 0.82 -1.13 -9.17
C ASN A 200 1.09 -1.87 -10.48
N ARG A 201 2.19 -2.62 -10.59
CA ARG A 201 2.44 -3.41 -11.80
C ARG A 201 1.35 -4.44 -12.06
N LEU A 202 0.90 -5.14 -11.01
CA LEU A 202 -0.21 -6.11 -11.12
C LEU A 202 -1.52 -5.40 -11.45
N GLN A 203 -1.83 -4.31 -10.75
CA GLN A 203 -3.03 -3.52 -11.01
C GLN A 203 -3.08 -2.98 -12.43
N PHE A 204 -1.99 -2.42 -12.93
CA PHE A 204 -1.94 -1.84 -14.27
C PHE A 204 -1.86 -2.90 -15.38
N ALA A 205 -1.34 -4.09 -15.12
CA ALA A 205 -1.44 -5.21 -16.05
C ALA A 205 -2.92 -5.63 -16.27
N VAL A 206 -3.68 -5.75 -15.18
CA VAL A 206 -5.13 -6.01 -15.25
C VAL A 206 -5.87 -4.84 -15.92
N PHE A 207 -5.52 -3.59 -15.57
CA PHE A 207 -6.17 -2.41 -16.13
C PHE A 207 -5.93 -2.28 -17.64
N ARG A 208 -4.72 -2.60 -18.13
CA ARG A 208 -4.41 -2.62 -19.57
C ARG A 208 -5.31 -3.58 -20.32
N GLU A 209 -5.45 -4.81 -19.81
CA GLU A 209 -6.34 -5.81 -20.42
C GLU A 209 -7.82 -5.40 -20.34
N ALA A 210 -8.23 -4.82 -19.22
CA ALA A 210 -9.59 -4.30 -19.06
C ALA A 210 -9.93 -3.23 -20.10
N LEU A 211 -9.00 -2.28 -20.33
CA LEU A 211 -9.18 -1.26 -21.36
C LEU A 211 -9.22 -1.85 -22.77
N HIS A 212 -8.39 -2.85 -23.07
CA HIS A 212 -8.38 -3.55 -24.34
C HIS A 212 -9.75 -4.18 -24.62
N LEU A 213 -10.26 -5.00 -23.72
CA LEU A 213 -11.56 -5.67 -23.87
C LEU A 213 -12.74 -4.70 -24.03
N VAL A 214 -12.73 -3.59 -23.30
CA VAL A 214 -13.78 -2.56 -23.43
C VAL A 214 -13.65 -1.82 -24.76
N ALA A 215 -12.44 -1.47 -25.19
CA ALA A 215 -12.20 -0.75 -26.44
C ALA A 215 -12.59 -1.58 -27.68
N GLU A 216 -12.34 -2.88 -27.64
CA GLU A 216 -12.74 -3.84 -28.69
C GLU A 216 -14.25 -4.22 -28.65
N GLY A 217 -14.99 -3.70 -27.65
CA GLY A 217 -16.43 -3.98 -27.52
C GLY A 217 -16.74 -5.42 -27.11
N VAL A 218 -15.77 -6.13 -26.55
CA VAL A 218 -15.96 -7.51 -26.06
C VAL A 218 -16.92 -7.54 -24.87
N VAL A 219 -16.86 -6.49 -24.03
CA VAL A 219 -17.63 -6.41 -22.79
C VAL A 219 -17.92 -4.94 -22.44
N THR A 220 -19.01 -4.69 -21.70
CA THR A 220 -19.30 -3.37 -21.12
C THR A 220 -18.43 -3.14 -19.88
N PRO A 221 -18.15 -1.87 -19.48
CA PRO A 221 -17.43 -1.59 -18.23
C PRO A 221 -18.07 -2.25 -17.00
N GLU A 222 -19.42 -2.27 -16.94
CA GLU A 222 -20.17 -2.87 -15.82
C GLU A 222 -19.98 -4.39 -15.73
N ASP A 223 -19.99 -5.08 -16.86
CA ASP A 223 -19.83 -6.53 -16.89
C ASP A 223 -18.35 -6.93 -16.69
N LEU A 224 -17.42 -6.11 -17.16
CA LEU A 224 -15.98 -6.27 -16.86
C LEU A 224 -15.73 -6.21 -15.36
N ASP A 225 -16.22 -5.16 -14.68
CA ASP A 225 -16.06 -5.01 -13.23
C ASP A 225 -16.74 -6.16 -12.46
N ARG A 226 -17.90 -6.65 -12.91
CA ARG A 226 -18.54 -7.84 -12.34
C ARG A 226 -17.70 -9.08 -12.53
N ALA A 227 -17.12 -9.28 -13.71
CA ALA A 227 -16.26 -10.43 -13.99
C ALA A 227 -15.02 -10.41 -13.10
N MET A 228 -14.39 -9.24 -12.93
CA MET A 228 -13.21 -9.10 -12.07
C MET A 228 -13.55 -9.33 -10.59
N THR A 229 -14.58 -8.65 -10.07
CA THR A 229 -14.92 -8.70 -8.64
C THR A 229 -15.59 -10.03 -8.24
N GLY A 230 -16.35 -10.66 -9.12
CA GLY A 230 -16.99 -11.95 -8.87
C GLY A 230 -16.14 -13.17 -9.26
N GLY A 231 -15.07 -12.98 -9.99
CA GLY A 231 -14.17 -14.02 -10.49
C GLY A 231 -12.79 -14.00 -9.84
N PRO A 232 -11.74 -13.59 -10.57
CA PRO A 232 -10.38 -13.59 -10.08
C PRO A 232 -10.21 -12.80 -8.79
N GLY A 233 -10.74 -11.59 -8.70
CA GLY A 233 -10.61 -10.71 -7.53
C GLY A 233 -11.22 -11.32 -6.27
N PHE A 234 -12.35 -12.04 -6.41
CA PHE A 234 -12.97 -12.75 -5.28
C PHE A 234 -12.04 -13.82 -4.69
N ARG A 235 -11.40 -14.62 -5.53
CA ARG A 235 -10.46 -15.66 -5.09
C ARG A 235 -9.15 -15.09 -4.59
N TRP A 236 -8.63 -14.06 -5.26
CA TRP A 236 -7.35 -13.45 -4.94
C TRP A 236 -7.34 -12.65 -3.63
N SER A 237 -8.52 -12.35 -3.08
CA SER A 237 -8.60 -11.79 -1.72
C SER A 237 -8.12 -12.75 -0.64
N PHE A 238 -8.08 -14.06 -0.91
CA PHE A 238 -7.58 -15.09 0.01
C PHE A 238 -6.33 -15.81 -0.53
N LEU A 239 -6.39 -16.33 -1.77
CA LEU A 239 -5.27 -16.98 -2.47
C LEU A 239 -4.71 -16.01 -3.51
N GLY A 240 -3.43 -15.66 -3.40
CA GLY A 240 -2.77 -14.89 -4.44
C GLY A 240 -2.72 -15.63 -5.79
N PRO A 241 -2.39 -14.94 -6.89
CA PRO A 241 -2.45 -15.55 -8.24
C PRO A 241 -1.57 -16.79 -8.41
N LEU A 242 -0.41 -16.86 -7.74
CA LEU A 242 0.48 -18.03 -7.83
C LEU A 242 -0.09 -19.22 -7.07
N GLN A 243 -0.58 -19.02 -5.85
CA GLN A 243 -1.26 -20.09 -5.11
C GLN A 243 -2.52 -20.57 -5.82
N ALA A 244 -3.29 -19.65 -6.42
CA ALA A 244 -4.44 -20.04 -7.21
C ALA A 244 -4.08 -20.89 -8.44
N ALA A 245 -2.91 -20.65 -9.05
CA ALA A 245 -2.39 -21.48 -10.13
C ALA A 245 -1.94 -22.86 -9.63
N ASP A 246 -1.28 -22.95 -8.47
CA ASP A 246 -0.93 -24.23 -7.86
C ASP A 246 -2.18 -25.08 -7.59
N PHE A 247 -3.24 -24.48 -7.04
CA PHE A 247 -4.50 -25.16 -6.79
C PHE A 247 -5.23 -25.60 -8.07
N GLY A 248 -5.07 -24.86 -9.17
CA GLY A 248 -5.66 -25.18 -10.47
C GLY A 248 -4.84 -26.16 -11.32
N GLY A 249 -3.62 -26.45 -10.92
CA GLY A 249 -2.67 -27.26 -11.67
C GLY A 249 -1.81 -26.43 -12.64
N LEU A 250 -0.50 -26.44 -12.46
CA LEU A 250 0.43 -25.66 -13.30
C LEU A 250 0.49 -26.15 -14.74
N ASP A 251 0.20 -27.42 -15.00
CA ASP A 251 0.05 -28.00 -16.34
C ASP A 251 -1.15 -27.40 -17.09
N VAL A 252 -2.27 -27.23 -16.40
CA VAL A 252 -3.47 -26.57 -16.94
C VAL A 252 -3.18 -25.09 -17.22
N PHE A 253 -2.57 -24.38 -16.26
CA PHE A 253 -2.20 -22.96 -16.45
C PHE A 253 -1.20 -22.79 -17.59
N HIS A 254 -0.19 -23.67 -17.71
CA HIS A 254 0.75 -23.65 -18.83
C HIS A 254 0.03 -23.86 -20.18
N SER A 255 -0.88 -24.82 -20.25
CA SER A 255 -1.63 -25.08 -21.48
C SER A 255 -2.47 -23.87 -21.92
N ILE A 256 -3.16 -23.21 -20.96
CA ILE A 256 -3.94 -22.01 -21.22
C ILE A 256 -3.03 -20.84 -21.62
N ALA A 257 -1.94 -20.62 -20.90
CA ALA A 257 -0.99 -19.53 -21.18
C ALA A 257 -0.37 -19.66 -22.58
N SER A 258 -0.16 -20.88 -23.08
CA SER A 258 0.46 -21.15 -24.38
C SER A 258 -0.32 -20.58 -25.58
N TYR A 259 -1.63 -20.38 -25.47
CA TYR A 259 -2.42 -19.72 -26.51
C TYR A 259 -2.91 -18.33 -26.09
N LEU A 260 -3.32 -18.18 -24.82
CA LEU A 260 -3.99 -16.96 -24.37
C LEU A 260 -3.03 -15.75 -24.31
N TRP A 261 -1.77 -15.94 -23.90
CA TRP A 261 -0.82 -14.81 -23.77
C TRP A 261 -0.50 -14.11 -25.10
N GLN A 262 -0.72 -14.80 -26.25
CA GLN A 262 -0.54 -14.19 -27.57
C GLN A 262 -1.69 -13.26 -27.96
N ASP A 263 -2.83 -13.39 -27.27
CA ASP A 263 -4.08 -12.66 -27.54
C ASP A 263 -4.33 -11.53 -26.52
N LEU A 264 -3.63 -11.56 -25.37
CA LEU A 264 -3.77 -10.51 -24.36
C LEU A 264 -3.20 -9.17 -24.86
N GLY A 265 -3.82 -8.08 -24.44
CA GLY A 265 -3.35 -6.73 -24.78
C GLY A 265 -1.90 -6.47 -24.37
N ASP A 266 -1.07 -6.09 -25.32
CA ASP A 266 0.37 -5.81 -25.13
C ASP A 266 0.74 -4.33 -25.26
N ALA A 267 -0.24 -3.43 -25.32
CA ALA A 267 -0.05 -2.00 -25.50
C ALA A 267 1.02 -1.42 -24.54
N ASP A 268 1.95 -0.66 -25.05
CA ASP A 268 3.04 0.03 -24.32
C ASP A 268 2.68 1.48 -23.93
N SER A 269 1.52 1.96 -24.40
CA SER A 269 1.00 3.31 -24.17
C SER A 269 -0.50 3.28 -23.87
N PRO A 270 -1.05 4.34 -23.25
CA PRO A 270 -2.49 4.44 -23.02
C PRO A 270 -3.29 4.33 -24.34
N PRO A 271 -4.43 3.59 -24.36
CA PRO A 271 -5.22 3.43 -25.57
C PRO A 271 -5.96 4.73 -25.92
N PRO A 272 -6.35 4.94 -27.21
CA PRO A 272 -7.11 6.11 -27.65
C PRO A 272 -8.42 6.35 -26.89
N LEU A 273 -9.03 5.31 -26.35
CA LEU A 273 -10.20 5.40 -25.47
C LEU A 273 -9.89 6.30 -24.26
N LEU A 274 -8.78 6.05 -23.57
CA LEU A 274 -8.41 6.82 -22.38
C LEU A 274 -8.01 8.26 -22.75
N ASP A 275 -7.31 8.46 -23.86
CA ASP A 275 -6.93 9.79 -24.36
C ASP A 275 -8.17 10.62 -24.70
N SER A 276 -9.18 10.02 -25.36
CA SER A 276 -10.43 10.70 -25.69
C SER A 276 -11.22 11.11 -24.43
N MET A 277 -11.22 10.27 -23.41
CA MET A 277 -11.83 10.59 -22.11
C MET A 277 -11.14 11.78 -21.43
N LEU A 278 -9.80 11.80 -21.45
CA LEU A 278 -9.02 12.92 -20.90
C LEU A 278 -9.30 14.22 -21.66
N GLN A 279 -9.32 14.19 -23.01
CA GLN A 279 -9.65 15.35 -23.84
C GLN A 279 -11.07 15.88 -23.62
N ALA A 280 -12.01 14.96 -23.35
CA ALA A 280 -13.39 15.31 -23.00
C ALA A 280 -13.56 15.83 -21.55
N GLY A 281 -12.49 15.83 -20.74
CA GLY A 281 -12.55 16.23 -19.34
C GLY A 281 -13.27 15.21 -18.43
N THR A 282 -13.46 13.98 -18.90
CA THR A 282 -14.06 12.90 -18.11
C THR A 282 -13.00 12.22 -17.23
N LEU A 283 -12.80 12.79 -16.02
CA LEU A 283 -11.72 12.42 -15.10
C LEU A 283 -12.20 11.50 -13.95
N GLY A 284 -13.27 10.76 -14.18
CA GLY A 284 -13.89 9.91 -13.15
C GLY A 284 -14.58 10.75 -12.06
N THR A 285 -14.42 10.33 -10.82
CA THR A 285 -15.05 10.99 -9.66
C THR A 285 -14.65 12.46 -9.48
N LYS A 286 -13.49 12.88 -10.01
CA LYS A 286 -13.04 14.29 -9.97
C LYS A 286 -13.89 15.23 -10.79
N SER A 287 -14.45 14.75 -11.89
CA SER A 287 -15.30 15.52 -12.80
C SER A 287 -16.77 15.09 -12.77
N GLY A 288 -17.13 14.10 -11.93
CA GLY A 288 -18.45 13.52 -11.88
C GLY A 288 -18.77 12.55 -13.04
N LYS A 289 -17.82 12.33 -13.95
CA LYS A 289 -17.97 11.44 -15.10
C LYS A 289 -16.65 10.76 -15.46
N GLY A 290 -16.72 9.45 -15.73
CA GLY A 290 -15.63 8.60 -16.19
C GLY A 290 -16.18 7.45 -17.02
N PHE A 291 -15.81 6.21 -16.73
CA PHE A 291 -16.53 5.01 -17.23
C PHE A 291 -17.96 4.95 -16.70
N TYR A 292 -18.22 5.63 -15.60
CA TYR A 292 -19.51 5.79 -14.94
C TYR A 292 -19.84 7.25 -14.69
N ASP A 293 -21.13 7.55 -14.50
CA ASP A 293 -21.60 8.85 -14.05
C ASP A 293 -21.69 8.87 -12.51
N TYR A 294 -21.22 9.99 -11.90
CA TYR A 294 -21.19 10.18 -10.45
C TYR A 294 -21.89 11.48 -10.06
N THR A 295 -22.93 11.38 -9.24
CA THR A 295 -23.45 12.52 -8.49
C THR A 295 -22.79 12.56 -7.10
N PRO A 296 -22.79 13.69 -6.39
CA PRO A 296 -22.29 13.73 -5.02
C PRO A 296 -22.93 12.67 -4.12
N GLU A 297 -24.23 12.42 -4.27
CA GLU A 297 -24.97 11.42 -3.49
C GLU A 297 -24.53 10.00 -3.85
N SER A 298 -24.45 9.66 -5.15
CA SER A 298 -24.02 8.33 -5.59
C SER A 298 -22.58 8.04 -5.20
N LEU A 299 -21.69 9.05 -5.24
CA LEU A 299 -20.31 8.93 -4.83
C LEU A 299 -20.17 8.70 -3.32
N ASN A 300 -20.92 9.44 -2.49
CA ASN A 300 -20.96 9.21 -1.04
C ASN A 300 -21.43 7.80 -0.72
N ASN A 301 -22.54 7.36 -1.33
CA ASN A 301 -23.06 6.01 -1.13
C ASN A 301 -22.04 4.93 -1.54
N LEU A 302 -21.39 5.10 -2.70
CA LEU A 302 -20.36 4.17 -3.17
C LEU A 302 -19.16 4.12 -2.22
N THR A 303 -18.72 5.29 -1.72
CA THR A 303 -17.61 5.39 -0.77
C THR A 303 -17.95 4.65 0.54
N GLU A 304 -19.12 4.90 1.11
CA GLU A 304 -19.58 4.21 2.33
C GLU A 304 -19.68 2.69 2.15
N ARG A 305 -20.20 2.24 0.99
CA ARG A 305 -20.30 0.81 0.67
C ARG A 305 -18.92 0.17 0.51
N ARG A 306 -17.99 0.84 -0.18
CA ARG A 306 -16.59 0.41 -0.31
C ARG A 306 -15.94 0.26 1.06
N ASP A 307 -16.06 1.27 1.90
CA ASP A 307 -15.40 1.30 3.21
C ASP A 307 -15.97 0.21 4.13
N ARG A 308 -17.30 0.00 4.15
CA ARG A 308 -17.92 -1.13 4.86
C ARG A 308 -17.43 -2.50 4.35
N PHE A 309 -17.29 -2.64 3.03
CA PHE A 309 -16.78 -3.87 2.44
C PHE A 309 -15.33 -4.13 2.87
N LEU A 310 -14.46 -3.11 2.78
CA LEU A 310 -13.06 -3.22 3.19
C LEU A 310 -12.92 -3.51 4.70
N GLN A 311 -13.78 -2.91 5.52
CA GLN A 311 -13.84 -3.19 6.97
C GLN A 311 -14.21 -4.65 7.24
N GLY A 312 -15.23 -5.18 6.59
CA GLY A 312 -15.63 -6.58 6.71
C GLY A 312 -14.54 -7.54 6.22
N LEU A 313 -13.90 -7.21 5.11
CA LEU A 313 -12.79 -8.00 4.58
C LEU A 313 -11.58 -7.99 5.53
N LYS A 314 -11.25 -6.84 6.13
CA LYS A 314 -10.19 -6.74 7.13
C LYS A 314 -10.48 -7.63 8.34
N GLN A 315 -11.70 -7.57 8.89
CA GLN A 315 -12.12 -8.43 10.03
C GLN A 315 -11.97 -9.92 9.67
N LEU A 316 -12.38 -10.32 8.47
CA LEU A 316 -12.27 -11.71 8.01
C LEU A 316 -10.80 -12.14 7.86
N VAL A 317 -9.95 -11.30 7.30
CA VAL A 317 -8.52 -11.55 7.15
C VAL A 317 -7.84 -11.65 8.52
N ASP A 318 -8.14 -10.76 9.44
CA ASP A 318 -7.59 -10.79 10.80
C ASP A 318 -8.04 -12.06 11.54
N PHE A 319 -9.31 -12.47 11.40
CA PHE A 319 -9.84 -13.71 11.96
C PHE A 319 -9.13 -14.96 11.41
N THR A 320 -8.94 -15.06 10.09
CA THR A 320 -8.31 -16.23 9.47
C THR A 320 -6.83 -16.39 9.83
N ARG A 321 -6.16 -15.29 10.19
CA ARG A 321 -4.75 -15.28 10.62
C ARG A 321 -4.58 -15.60 12.10
N SER A 322 -5.52 -15.21 12.94
CA SER A 322 -5.50 -15.49 14.36
C SER A 322 -5.98 -16.91 14.69
N ALA A 323 -6.60 -17.62 13.75
CA ALA A 323 -6.94 -19.01 13.92
C ALA A 323 -5.63 -19.84 14.08
N PRO A 324 -5.48 -20.64 15.17
CA PRO A 324 -4.30 -21.49 15.32
C PRO A 324 -4.21 -22.40 14.09
N ALA A 325 -3.01 -22.53 13.54
CA ALA A 325 -2.76 -23.56 12.53
C ALA A 325 -3.27 -24.89 13.12
N SER A 326 -4.23 -25.55 12.45
CA SER A 326 -4.69 -26.85 12.90
C SER A 326 -3.46 -27.72 13.05
N THR A 327 -3.21 -28.21 14.24
CA THR A 327 -2.23 -29.28 14.47
C THR A 327 -2.75 -30.48 13.68
N ALA A 328 -2.34 -30.56 12.40
CA ALA A 328 -2.39 -31.81 11.68
C ALA A 328 -1.47 -32.74 12.46
N ASP A 329 -2.08 -33.73 13.10
CA ASP A 329 -1.41 -34.74 13.89
C ASP A 329 -0.19 -35.27 13.13
N ASP A 330 0.97 -35.09 13.74
CA ASP A 330 2.24 -35.67 13.36
C ASP A 330 2.21 -37.17 13.80
N ASP A 331 1.38 -37.94 13.12
CA ASP A 331 1.25 -39.38 13.35
C ASP A 331 1.19 -40.16 12.03
N THR A 332 2.23 -40.00 11.20
CA THR A 332 2.63 -41.06 10.24
C THR A 332 4.15 -41.04 10.02
N ALA A 333 4.88 -41.31 11.09
CA ALA A 333 6.24 -41.77 10.96
C ALA A 333 6.19 -43.26 10.55
N THR A 334 7.02 -43.61 9.55
CA THR A 334 7.48 -44.92 9.18
C THR A 334 6.60 -45.87 8.36
N ALA A 335 6.63 -45.66 7.02
CA ALA A 335 6.62 -46.81 6.11
C ALA A 335 7.63 -46.56 4.98
N LYS A 336 8.82 -47.16 5.10
CA LYS A 336 9.80 -47.26 3.99
C LYS A 336 9.19 -48.04 2.82
N PRO A 337 9.30 -47.60 1.57
CA PRO A 337 8.92 -48.42 0.43
C PRO A 337 9.94 -49.53 0.25
N GLN A 338 9.47 -50.79 0.30
CA GLN A 338 10.25 -51.96 -0.12
C GLN A 338 10.44 -51.94 -1.64
N HIS A 339 11.69 -51.91 -2.08
CA HIS A 339 12.07 -52.16 -3.46
C HIS A 339 11.59 -53.55 -3.90
N ARG A 340 10.65 -53.63 -4.83
CA ARG A 340 10.43 -54.85 -5.65
C ARG A 340 11.37 -54.79 -6.84
N GLN A 341 12.28 -55.78 -6.89
CA GLN A 341 13.04 -56.09 -8.09
C GLN A 341 12.11 -56.69 -9.18
N PRO A 342 12.32 -56.40 -10.47
CA PRO A 342 11.62 -57.09 -11.54
C PRO A 342 12.22 -58.47 -11.71
N ALA A 343 11.35 -59.48 -11.78
CA ALA A 343 11.72 -60.85 -12.20
C ALA A 343 11.83 -60.89 -13.72
N ALA A 344 12.74 -61.75 -14.19
CA ALA A 344 13.21 -62.04 -15.54
C ALA A 344 12.14 -62.28 -16.61
#